data_222d20b532bee132236d71ee50250333
#
_entry.id   222d20b532bee132236d71ee50250333
#
_cell.length_a   1.000
_cell.length_b   1.000
_cell.length_c   1.000
_cell.angle_alpha   90.00
_cell.angle_beta   90.00
_cell.angle_gamma   90.00
#
_symmetry.space_group_name_H-M   'P 1'
#
loop_
_entity.id
_entity.type
_entity.pdbx_description
1 polymer ?
#
loop_
_entity_poly.entity_id
_entity_poly.type
_entity_poly.pdbx_seq_one_letter_code
_entity_poly.pdbx_strand_id
1 'polypeptide(L)'
;MKFSKGWGAVLIIMLLLILDQALKIWIKTHMQLHESIEITPWFYLYFTENPGMAFGIEVIGKLFLSIFRIVAVGFIGYYLYKLVKDKYNFGFIACVSLIFAGAIGNIIDSVFYGVVFDHSFGQIASFMPAGGGYAGWLHGKVVDMFYFPLIQTVLPDYVSYTHLRAH
;
A
#
# COMPACT_ATOMS: atom_id res chain seq x y z
N MET A 1 -21.49 -16.92 -21.91
CA MET A 1 -21.84 -15.73 -21.10
C MET A 1 -20.85 -14.61 -21.44
N LYS A 2 -21.31 -13.48 -21.97
CA LYS A 2 -20.43 -12.31 -22.15
C LYS A 2 -20.23 -11.64 -20.78
N PHE A 3 -19.05 -11.79 -20.21
CA PHE A 3 -18.69 -11.08 -18.98
C PHE A 3 -18.86 -9.57 -19.21
N SER A 4 -19.66 -8.90 -18.39
CA SER A 4 -19.79 -7.45 -18.51
C SER A 4 -18.47 -6.78 -18.07
N LYS A 5 -18.12 -5.66 -18.70
CA LYS A 5 -16.92 -4.90 -18.34
C LYS A 5 -16.89 -4.52 -16.85
N GLY A 6 -18.05 -4.27 -16.26
CA GLY A 6 -18.20 -3.98 -14.83
C GLY A 6 -17.80 -5.17 -13.95
N TRP A 7 -18.26 -6.38 -14.28
CA TRP A 7 -17.86 -7.58 -13.53
C TRP A 7 -16.35 -7.86 -13.67
N GLY A 8 -15.78 -7.60 -14.85
CA GLY A 8 -14.32 -7.69 -15.04
C GLY A 8 -13.56 -6.71 -14.13
N ALA A 9 -14.02 -5.45 -14.03
CA ALA A 9 -13.43 -4.46 -13.13
C ALA A 9 -13.52 -4.90 -11.66
N VAL A 10 -14.70 -5.36 -11.21
CA VAL A 10 -14.89 -5.86 -9.83
C VAL A 10 -13.97 -7.03 -9.54
N LEU A 11 -13.85 -7.99 -10.47
CA LEU A 11 -12.97 -9.15 -10.29
C LEU A 11 -11.50 -8.73 -10.14
N ILE A 12 -11.01 -7.81 -10.97
CA ILE A 12 -9.65 -7.26 -10.89
C ILE A 12 -9.42 -6.61 -9.53
N ILE A 13 -10.34 -5.73 -9.09
CA ILE A 13 -10.23 -5.03 -7.82
C ILE A 13 -10.18 -6.01 -6.66
N MET A 14 -11.12 -6.96 -6.59
CA MET A 14 -11.19 -7.93 -5.49
C MET A 14 -9.96 -8.83 -5.44
N LEU A 15 -9.51 -9.34 -6.59
CA LEU A 15 -8.31 -10.19 -6.67
C LEU A 15 -7.07 -9.44 -6.16
N LEU A 16 -6.88 -8.21 -6.63
CA LEU A 16 -5.74 -7.41 -6.21
C LEU A 16 -5.77 -7.01 -4.75
N LEU A 17 -6.94 -6.65 -4.22
CA LEU A 17 -7.08 -6.33 -2.79
C LEU A 17 -6.76 -7.54 -1.92
N ILE A 18 -7.22 -8.73 -2.29
CA ILE A 18 -6.92 -9.97 -1.56
C ILE A 18 -5.41 -10.24 -1.59
N LEU A 19 -4.77 -10.13 -2.76
CA LEU A 19 -3.33 -10.35 -2.90
C LEU A 19 -2.51 -9.30 -2.15
N ASP A 20 -2.86 -8.02 -2.27
CA ASP A 20 -2.19 -6.91 -1.58
C ASP A 20 -2.26 -7.11 -0.06
N GLN A 21 -3.45 -7.31 0.48
CA GLN A 21 -3.64 -7.44 1.92
C GLN A 21 -3.03 -8.76 2.46
N ALA A 22 -3.13 -9.86 1.74
CA ALA A 22 -2.49 -11.12 2.14
C ALA A 22 -0.97 -10.94 2.23
N LEU A 23 -0.36 -10.30 1.23
CA LEU A 23 1.09 -10.08 1.22
C LEU A 23 1.51 -9.08 2.31
N LYS A 24 0.78 -8.00 2.51
CA LYS A 24 1.05 -7.01 3.56
C LYS A 24 0.95 -7.60 4.97
N ILE A 25 -0.07 -8.41 5.22
CA ILE A 25 -0.23 -9.12 6.51
C ILE A 25 0.92 -10.11 6.70
N TRP A 26 1.28 -10.87 5.66
CA TRP A 26 2.38 -11.82 5.73
C TRP A 26 3.70 -11.12 6.05
N ILE A 27 4.04 -10.05 5.32
CA ILE A 27 5.25 -9.25 5.55
C ILE A 27 5.29 -8.75 6.98
N LYS A 28 4.21 -8.13 7.45
CA LYS A 28 4.14 -7.55 8.78
C LYS A 28 4.31 -8.56 9.91
N THR A 29 3.86 -9.80 9.68
CA THR A 29 3.91 -10.88 10.68
C THR A 29 5.11 -11.82 10.53
N HIS A 30 5.99 -11.64 9.52
CA HIS A 30 7.14 -12.51 9.26
C HIS A 30 8.45 -11.79 9.01
N MET A 31 8.42 -10.49 8.71
CA MET A 31 9.60 -9.69 8.45
C MET A 31 9.81 -8.63 9.53
N GLN A 32 11.06 -8.31 9.84
CA GLN A 32 11.42 -7.15 10.64
C GLN A 32 11.33 -5.88 9.80
N LEU A 33 11.04 -4.76 10.44
CA LEU A 33 11.04 -3.45 9.76
C LEU A 33 12.42 -3.20 9.14
N HIS A 34 12.43 -2.82 7.86
CA HIS A 34 13.62 -2.63 7.02
C HIS A 34 14.33 -3.91 6.57
N GLU A 35 13.79 -5.06 6.85
CA GLU A 35 14.27 -6.31 6.26
C GLU A 35 13.95 -6.37 4.78
N SER A 36 14.84 -7.01 4.01
CA SER A 36 14.69 -7.21 2.56
C SER A 36 14.91 -8.65 2.16
N ILE A 37 14.08 -9.14 1.25
CA ILE A 37 14.22 -10.45 0.60
C ILE A 37 14.46 -10.18 -0.88
N GLU A 38 15.58 -10.63 -1.41
CA GLU A 38 15.87 -10.57 -2.83
C GLU A 38 15.03 -11.60 -3.58
N ILE A 39 14.22 -11.14 -4.53
CA ILE A 39 13.47 -12.00 -5.45
C ILE A 39 14.22 -12.14 -6.77
N THR A 40 14.77 -11.03 -7.25
CA THR A 40 15.66 -10.96 -8.40
C THR A 40 16.64 -9.81 -8.19
N PRO A 41 17.78 -9.70 -8.95
CA PRO A 41 18.74 -8.62 -8.80
C PRO A 41 18.17 -7.20 -8.97
N TRP A 42 17.00 -7.07 -9.55
CA TRP A 42 16.33 -5.79 -9.80
C TRP A 42 15.00 -5.65 -9.07
N PHE A 43 14.59 -6.62 -8.23
CA PHE A 43 13.34 -6.61 -7.48
C PHE A 43 13.50 -7.25 -6.11
N TYR A 44 13.16 -6.49 -5.07
CA TYR A 44 13.22 -6.92 -3.67
C TYR A 44 11.85 -6.74 -3.02
N LEU A 45 11.50 -7.65 -2.10
CA LEU A 45 10.54 -7.36 -1.06
C LEU A 45 11.28 -6.63 0.05
N TYR A 46 10.95 -5.38 0.29
CA TYR A 46 11.56 -4.54 1.32
C TYR A 46 10.47 -4.00 2.24
N PHE A 47 10.48 -4.45 3.50
CA PHE A 47 9.45 -4.02 4.44
C PHE A 47 9.73 -2.62 4.96
N THR A 48 8.84 -1.69 4.65
CA THR A 48 8.84 -0.35 5.25
C THR A 48 7.42 0.07 5.61
N GLU A 49 7.31 0.93 6.63
CA GLU A 49 6.06 1.51 7.08
C GLU A 49 6.05 3.01 6.80
N ASN A 50 5.14 3.44 5.95
CA ASN A 50 4.94 4.85 5.65
C ASN A 50 3.87 5.44 6.58
N PRO A 51 4.24 6.36 7.48
CA PRO A 51 3.27 7.03 8.36
C PRO A 51 2.34 8.00 7.62
N GLY A 52 2.41 8.01 6.29
CA GLY A 52 1.62 8.90 5.45
C GLY A 52 2.37 10.18 5.04
N MET A 53 3.70 10.17 5.13
CA MET A 53 4.53 11.27 4.65
C MET A 53 4.66 11.21 3.13
N ALA A 54 4.35 12.30 2.45
CA ALA A 54 4.74 12.51 1.08
C ALA A 54 6.06 13.29 1.08
N PHE A 55 7.12 12.76 0.48
CA PHE A 55 8.43 13.42 0.37
C PHE A 55 9.11 13.83 1.70
N GLY A 56 8.83 13.13 2.80
CA GLY A 56 9.47 13.42 4.09
C GLY A 56 8.94 14.66 4.83
N ILE A 57 7.83 15.25 4.36
CA ILE A 57 7.27 16.47 4.95
C ILE A 57 6.09 16.10 5.87
N GLU A 58 6.26 16.24 7.17
CA GLU A 58 5.21 16.12 8.19
C GLU A 58 4.36 17.40 8.31
N VAL A 59 4.00 18.04 7.20
CA VAL A 59 3.31 19.36 7.25
C VAL A 59 1.83 19.23 7.59
N ILE A 60 1.23 18.06 7.37
CA ILE A 60 -0.21 17.88 7.55
C ILE A 60 -0.47 16.59 8.34
N GLY A 61 -1.20 16.70 9.44
CA GLY A 61 -1.47 15.59 10.35
C GLY A 61 -2.00 14.32 9.65
N LYS A 62 -1.63 13.18 10.20
CA LYS A 62 -1.93 11.83 9.67
C LYS A 62 -3.41 11.60 9.36
N LEU A 63 -4.29 12.14 10.22
CA LEU A 63 -5.74 12.09 10.04
C LEU A 63 -6.18 12.78 8.73
N PHE A 64 -5.66 13.98 8.46
CA PHE A 64 -5.97 14.71 7.24
C PHE A 64 -5.58 13.92 6.00
N LEU A 65 -4.40 13.32 5.99
CA LEU A 65 -3.93 12.53 4.86
C LEU A 65 -4.79 11.27 4.64
N SER A 66 -5.23 10.62 5.72
CA SER A 66 -6.14 9.47 5.62
C SER A 66 -7.49 9.89 5.03
N ILE A 67 -8.05 11.01 5.49
CA ILE A 67 -9.31 11.56 4.95
C ILE A 67 -9.13 11.97 3.48
N PHE A 68 -8.04 12.66 3.15
CA PHE A 68 -7.73 13.05 1.77
C PHE A 68 -7.68 11.84 0.83
N ARG A 69 -7.03 10.74 1.25
CA ARG A 69 -7.00 9.47 0.48
C ARG A 69 -8.40 8.90 0.27
N ILE A 70 -9.24 8.90 1.30
CA ILE A 70 -10.63 8.40 1.20
C ILE A 70 -11.40 9.22 0.17
N VAL A 71 -11.30 10.54 0.21
CA VAL A 71 -11.97 11.44 -0.75
C VAL A 71 -11.43 11.20 -2.17
N ALA A 72 -10.12 11.12 -2.34
CA ALA A 72 -9.49 10.87 -3.64
C ALA A 72 -9.94 9.53 -4.24
N VAL A 73 -10.01 8.48 -3.43
CA VAL A 73 -10.52 7.16 -3.88
C VAL A 73 -12.00 7.23 -4.23
N GLY A 74 -12.80 8.02 -3.52
CA GLY A 74 -14.19 8.27 -3.90
C GLY A 74 -14.31 8.85 -5.32
N PHE A 75 -13.45 9.83 -5.67
CA PHE A 75 -13.41 10.40 -7.03
C PHE A 75 -12.96 9.37 -8.07
N ILE A 76 -11.92 8.57 -7.80
CA ILE A 76 -11.46 7.53 -8.71
C ILE A 76 -12.55 6.48 -8.92
N GLY A 77 -13.26 6.07 -7.86
CA GLY A 77 -14.37 5.12 -7.94
C GLY A 77 -15.53 5.66 -8.78
N TYR A 78 -15.89 6.93 -8.59
CA TYR A 78 -16.90 7.58 -9.44
C TYR A 78 -16.48 7.64 -10.91
N TYR A 79 -15.22 7.96 -11.17
CA TYR A 79 -14.67 7.99 -12.51
C TYR A 79 -14.68 6.59 -13.15
N LEU A 80 -14.28 5.55 -12.41
CA LEU A 80 -14.33 4.16 -12.86
C LEU A 80 -15.76 3.73 -13.20
N TYR A 81 -16.72 4.07 -12.34
CA TYR A 81 -18.14 3.81 -12.60
C TYR A 81 -18.58 4.45 -13.93
N LYS A 82 -18.20 5.70 -14.18
CA LYS A 82 -18.50 6.41 -15.41
C LYS A 82 -17.89 5.73 -16.64
N LEU A 83 -16.63 5.31 -16.57
CA LEU A 83 -15.95 4.59 -17.64
C LEU A 83 -16.67 3.28 -18.01
N VAL A 84 -17.13 2.53 -17.02
CA VAL A 84 -17.90 1.29 -17.23
C VAL A 84 -19.25 1.59 -17.87
N LYS A 85 -19.96 2.61 -17.38
CA LYS A 85 -21.26 3.04 -17.88
C LYS A 85 -21.18 3.50 -19.33
N ASP A 86 -20.17 4.29 -19.67
CA ASP A 86 -19.94 4.84 -21.00
C ASP A 86 -19.26 3.84 -21.95
N LYS A 87 -19.08 2.58 -21.49
CA LYS A 87 -18.56 1.43 -22.28
C LYS A 87 -17.15 1.65 -22.88
N TYR A 88 -16.29 2.37 -22.17
CA TYR A 88 -14.88 2.57 -22.58
C TYR A 88 -14.16 1.25 -22.87
N ASN A 89 -12.96 1.33 -23.47
CA ASN A 89 -12.13 0.15 -23.72
C ASN A 89 -11.82 -0.58 -22.41
N PHE A 90 -11.90 -1.92 -22.42
CA PHE A 90 -11.69 -2.73 -21.22
C PHE A 90 -10.27 -2.60 -20.65
N GLY A 91 -9.25 -2.48 -21.52
CA GLY A 91 -7.87 -2.25 -21.08
C GLY A 91 -7.73 -0.98 -20.23
N PHE A 92 -8.40 0.11 -20.63
CA PHE A 92 -8.40 1.35 -19.86
C PHE A 92 -9.15 1.20 -18.54
N ILE A 93 -10.33 0.54 -18.55
CA ILE A 93 -11.07 0.20 -17.32
C ILE A 93 -10.20 -0.64 -16.38
N ALA A 94 -9.48 -1.64 -16.90
CA ALA A 94 -8.58 -2.47 -16.13
C ALA A 94 -7.45 -1.64 -15.47
N CYS A 95 -6.78 -0.75 -16.22
CA CYS A 95 -5.75 0.13 -15.65
C CYS A 95 -6.28 1.00 -14.52
N VAL A 96 -7.45 1.62 -14.68
CA VAL A 96 -8.07 2.43 -13.62
C VAL A 96 -8.48 1.56 -12.43
N SER A 97 -8.94 0.32 -12.68
CA SER A 97 -9.26 -0.65 -11.62
C SER A 97 -8.02 -1.05 -10.80
N LEU A 98 -6.85 -1.20 -11.44
CA LEU A 98 -5.58 -1.47 -10.77
C LEU A 98 -5.19 -0.31 -9.83
N ILE A 99 -5.26 0.93 -10.33
CA ILE A 99 -4.98 2.15 -9.54
C ILE A 99 -5.95 2.25 -8.36
N PHE A 100 -7.24 2.01 -8.61
CA PHE A 100 -8.28 2.06 -7.59
C PHE A 100 -8.06 1.01 -6.49
N ALA A 101 -7.72 -0.23 -6.86
CA ALA A 101 -7.43 -1.31 -5.91
C ALA A 101 -6.22 -0.97 -5.03
N GLY A 102 -5.11 -0.50 -5.61
CA GLY A 102 -3.92 -0.10 -4.85
C GLY A 102 -4.21 1.05 -3.87
N ALA A 103 -5.02 2.02 -4.31
CA ALA A 103 -5.41 3.14 -3.44
C ALA A 103 -6.32 2.68 -2.28
N ILE A 104 -7.26 1.75 -2.52
CA ILE A 104 -8.08 1.13 -1.46
C ILE A 104 -7.21 0.32 -0.50
N GLY A 105 -6.25 -0.47 -0.99
CA GLY A 105 -5.32 -1.23 -0.15
C GLY A 105 -4.63 -0.32 0.87
N ASN A 106 -4.10 0.81 0.44
CA ASN A 106 -3.47 1.79 1.32
C ASN A 106 -4.45 2.47 2.30
N ILE A 107 -5.73 2.61 1.92
CA ILE A 107 -6.76 3.09 2.85
C ILE A 107 -7.04 2.03 3.93
N ILE A 108 -7.13 0.77 3.57
CA ILE A 108 -7.31 -0.34 4.52
C ILE A 108 -6.19 -0.30 5.57
N ASP A 109 -4.93 -0.18 5.15
CA ASP A 109 -3.80 -0.05 6.07
C ASP A 109 -3.96 1.17 6.99
N SER A 110 -4.26 2.34 6.42
CA SER A 110 -4.41 3.59 7.19
C SER A 110 -5.56 3.54 8.20
N VAL A 111 -6.66 2.86 7.86
CA VAL A 111 -7.84 2.76 8.72
C VAL A 111 -7.66 1.72 9.81
N PHE A 112 -7.15 0.53 9.47
CA PHE A 112 -7.24 -0.64 10.32
C PHE A 112 -5.92 -1.05 10.98
N TYR A 113 -4.76 -0.88 10.32
CA TYR A 113 -3.50 -1.48 10.78
C TYR A 113 -3.02 -0.93 12.13
N GLY A 114 -3.37 0.32 12.46
CA GLY A 114 -3.10 0.87 13.79
C GLY A 114 -3.77 0.09 14.91
N VAL A 115 -4.99 -0.41 14.67
CA VAL A 115 -5.80 -1.14 15.67
C VAL A 115 -5.49 -2.63 15.69
N VAL A 116 -5.18 -3.20 14.50
CA VAL A 116 -5.11 -4.66 14.28
C VAL A 116 -3.71 -5.23 14.56
N PHE A 117 -2.66 -4.41 14.50
CA PHE A 117 -1.28 -4.84 14.73
C PHE A 117 -0.64 -4.06 15.88
N ASP A 118 0.33 -4.67 16.57
CA ASP A 118 1.29 -3.95 17.39
C ASP A 118 2.40 -3.30 16.53
N HIS A 119 3.38 -2.64 17.17
CA HIS A 119 4.43 -1.94 16.44
C HIS A 119 5.47 -2.93 15.85
N SER A 120 6.03 -2.56 14.69
CA SER A 120 7.05 -3.36 13.99
C SER A 120 8.49 -2.96 14.35
N PHE A 121 8.69 -1.98 15.22
CA PHE A 121 10.03 -1.48 15.56
C PHE A 121 10.75 -2.43 16.52
N GLY A 122 11.85 -3.02 16.05
CA GLY A 122 12.68 -3.95 16.85
C GLY A 122 12.03 -5.32 17.10
N GLN A 123 10.90 -5.61 16.46
CA GLN A 123 10.20 -6.90 16.58
C GLN A 123 9.38 -7.19 15.33
N ILE A 124 8.97 -8.44 15.18
CA ILE A 124 7.96 -8.85 14.21
C ILE A 124 6.58 -8.53 14.81
N ALA A 125 5.73 -7.84 14.04
CA ALA A 125 4.43 -7.44 14.55
C ALA A 125 3.48 -8.62 14.72
N SER A 126 2.69 -8.58 15.79
CA SER A 126 1.64 -9.54 16.08
C SER A 126 0.30 -9.08 15.52
N PHE A 127 -0.46 -10.01 14.97
CA PHE A 127 -1.83 -9.78 14.53
C PHE A 127 -2.80 -9.89 15.72
N MET A 128 -3.65 -8.89 15.92
CA MET A 128 -4.61 -8.80 17.02
C MET A 128 -3.99 -9.06 18.42
N PRO A 129 -2.97 -8.27 18.80
CA PRO A 129 -2.27 -8.48 20.08
C PRO A 129 -3.21 -8.22 21.26
N ALA A 130 -3.05 -9.00 22.34
CA ALA A 130 -3.88 -8.89 23.56
C ALA A 130 -3.81 -7.50 24.23
N GLY A 131 -2.71 -6.76 24.02
CA GLY A 131 -2.50 -5.39 24.53
C GLY A 131 -3.13 -4.29 23.66
N GLY A 132 -3.79 -4.65 22.55
CA GLY A 132 -4.30 -3.70 21.56
C GLY A 132 -3.26 -3.28 20.53
N GLY A 133 -3.71 -2.56 19.51
CA GLY A 133 -2.87 -2.11 18.40
C GLY A 133 -1.96 -0.93 18.77
N TYR A 134 -1.01 -0.61 17.83
CA TYR A 134 -0.04 0.48 18.05
C TYR A 134 -0.63 1.89 17.90
N ALA A 135 -1.83 2.02 17.35
CA ALA A 135 -2.51 3.30 17.15
C ALA A 135 -4.03 3.13 17.06
N GLY A 136 -4.78 4.25 17.02
CA GLY A 136 -6.22 4.23 16.80
C GLY A 136 -6.61 4.11 15.32
N TRP A 137 -7.91 4.11 15.07
CA TRP A 137 -8.51 4.15 13.72
C TRP A 137 -7.98 5.34 12.93
N LEU A 138 -7.80 5.18 11.62
CA LEU A 138 -7.27 6.19 10.69
C LEU A 138 -5.81 6.60 10.96
N HIS A 139 -5.13 5.98 11.91
CA HIS A 139 -3.74 6.25 12.27
C HIS A 139 -2.81 5.09 11.92
N GLY A 140 -3.28 4.10 11.17
CA GLY A 140 -2.48 3.01 10.63
C GLY A 140 -1.39 3.51 9.68
N LYS A 141 -0.22 2.89 9.68
CA LYS A 141 0.84 3.14 8.71
C LYS A 141 0.62 2.26 7.49
N VAL A 142 0.87 2.81 6.29
CA VAL A 142 0.82 2.04 5.05
C VAL A 142 2.04 1.13 4.99
N VAL A 143 1.82 -0.14 4.65
CA VAL A 143 2.90 -1.10 4.40
C VAL A 143 3.34 -0.97 2.95
N ASP A 144 4.57 -0.49 2.76
CA ASP A 144 5.24 -0.47 1.47
C ASP A 144 6.19 -1.67 1.39
N MET A 145 6.21 -2.37 0.24
CA MET A 145 6.89 -3.66 0.15
C MET A 145 7.69 -3.90 -1.13
N PHE A 146 7.46 -3.14 -2.18
CA PHE A 146 8.13 -3.36 -3.46
C PHE A 146 9.27 -2.35 -3.63
N TYR A 147 10.49 -2.87 -3.79
CA TYR A 147 11.66 -2.06 -4.02
C TYR A 147 12.35 -2.46 -5.33
N PHE A 148 12.56 -1.47 -6.20
CA PHE A 148 13.19 -1.61 -7.49
C PHE A 148 14.43 -0.72 -7.56
N PRO A 149 15.65 -1.25 -7.36
CA PRO A 149 16.88 -0.46 -7.37
C PRO A 149 17.36 -0.07 -8.79
N LEU A 150 16.43 0.26 -9.69
CA LEU A 150 16.73 0.57 -11.09
C LEU A 150 17.53 1.87 -11.29
N ILE A 151 17.55 2.76 -10.29
CA ILE A 151 18.15 4.10 -10.39
C ILE A 151 19.48 4.20 -9.62
N GLN A 152 19.91 3.17 -8.92
CA GLN A 152 21.17 3.19 -8.13
C GLN A 152 22.42 3.42 -8.96
N THR A 153 22.40 3.14 -10.27
CA THR A 153 23.51 3.34 -11.20
C THR A 153 23.59 4.75 -11.79
N VAL A 154 22.59 5.60 -11.60
CA VAL A 154 22.47 6.90 -12.28
C VAL A 154 22.58 8.10 -11.32
N LEU A 155 22.29 7.92 -10.04
CA LEU A 155 22.43 8.97 -9.04
C LEU A 155 23.66 8.72 -8.17
N PRO A 156 24.52 9.75 -7.95
CA PRO A 156 25.65 9.61 -7.04
C PRO A 156 25.18 9.22 -5.64
N ASP A 157 26.07 8.62 -4.85
CA ASP A 157 25.88 8.02 -3.51
C ASP A 157 25.09 8.83 -2.48
N TYR A 158 24.71 10.06 -2.77
CA TYR A 158 23.96 10.96 -1.89
C TYR A 158 22.55 10.48 -1.51
N VAL A 159 21.89 9.70 -2.35
CA VAL A 159 20.53 9.21 -2.08
C VAL A 159 20.51 7.80 -1.47
N SER A 160 21.62 7.07 -1.61
CA SER A 160 21.73 5.67 -1.17
C SER A 160 22.02 5.48 0.32
N TYR A 161 22.48 6.51 1.04
CA TYR A 161 23.05 6.34 2.38
C TYR A 161 22.09 6.50 3.56
N THR A 162 20.85 6.88 3.34
CA THR A 162 19.92 7.06 4.46
C THR A 162 19.28 5.77 4.98
N HIS A 163 19.46 4.63 4.29
CA HIS A 163 18.74 3.40 4.64
C HIS A 163 19.60 2.13 4.81
N LEU A 164 20.91 2.18 4.61
CA LEU A 164 21.75 0.97 4.64
C LEU A 164 22.82 0.95 5.77
N ARG A 165 22.73 1.83 6.75
CA ARG A 165 23.56 1.73 7.96
C ARG A 165 22.72 1.80 9.22
N ALA A 166 22.15 0.67 9.59
CA ALA A 166 21.91 0.33 10.99
C ALA A 166 22.44 -1.10 11.17
N HIS A 167 23.65 -1.18 11.70
CA HIS A 167 24.16 -2.39 12.32
C HIS A 167 23.43 -2.62 13.61
#